data_0e7cfb1d2c304b59af9e4fd5af5ffe0d
#
_entry.id   0e7cfb1d2c304b59af9e4fd5af5ffe0d
#
_cell.length_a   1.000
_cell.length_b   1.000
_cell.length_c   1.000
_cell.angle_alpha   90.00
_cell.angle_beta   90.00
_cell.angle_gamma   90.00
#
_symmetry.space_group_name_H-M   'P 1'
#
loop_
_entity.id
_entity.type
_entity.pdbx_description
1 polymer ?
#
loop_
_entity_poly.entity_id
_entity_poly.type
_entity_poly.pdbx_seq_one_letter_code
_entity_poly.pdbx_strand_id
1 'polypeptide(L)'
;MLTSDTCRTGTDRLQEMLLQLKSPPEFVINLQGDNPLCPPWIITSIINSYLLDKHAEVITPCIRLSWEELEQFQQSKRISPFSGTTAIVDKNMQAIWFSKNII
;
A
#
# COMPACT_ATOMS: atom_id res chain seq x y z
N MET A 1 8.98 -4.04 19.75
CA MET A 1 7.96 -5.02 20.22
C MET A 1 8.10 -6.29 19.40
N LEU A 2 8.00 -7.45 20.05
CA LEU A 2 7.96 -8.74 19.34
C LEU A 2 6.49 -9.12 19.12
N THR A 3 6.22 -9.71 17.95
CA THR A 3 4.92 -10.24 17.57
C THR A 3 4.97 -11.76 17.51
N SER A 4 3.80 -12.40 17.61
CA SER A 4 3.66 -13.85 17.58
C SER A 4 4.15 -14.47 16.26
N ASP A 5 4.66 -15.69 16.32
CA ASP A 5 5.01 -16.48 15.14
C ASP A 5 3.77 -16.95 14.34
N THR A 6 2.58 -16.79 14.92
CA THR A 6 1.31 -17.12 14.24
C THR A 6 0.87 -16.07 13.23
N CYS A 7 1.44 -14.85 13.25
CA CYS A 7 1.19 -13.82 12.28
C CYS A 7 1.68 -14.25 10.89
N ARG A 8 0.77 -14.34 9.93
CA ARG A 8 1.05 -14.80 8.56
C ARG A 8 1.53 -13.68 7.63
N THR A 9 1.14 -12.44 7.91
CA THR A 9 1.44 -11.27 7.08
C THR A 9 2.04 -10.13 7.91
N GLY A 10 2.67 -9.16 7.24
CA GLY A 10 3.13 -7.93 7.90
C GLY A 10 1.98 -7.12 8.48
N THR A 11 0.80 -7.18 7.87
CA THR A 11 -0.41 -6.51 8.36
C THR A 11 -0.94 -7.15 9.65
N ASP A 12 -0.91 -8.49 9.75
CA ASP A 12 -1.27 -9.20 10.98
C ASP A 12 -0.36 -8.81 12.15
N ARG A 13 0.96 -8.69 11.87
CA ARG A 13 1.95 -8.24 12.86
C ARG A 13 1.69 -6.82 13.33
N LEU A 14 1.35 -5.94 12.40
CA LEU A 14 0.99 -4.56 12.72
C LEU A 14 -0.26 -4.50 13.60
N GLN A 15 -1.28 -5.27 13.26
CA GLN A 15 -2.51 -5.35 14.06
C GLN A 15 -2.23 -5.87 15.47
N GLU A 16 -1.47 -6.95 15.61
CA GLU A 16 -1.10 -7.48 16.93
C GLU A 16 -0.34 -6.44 17.77
N MET A 17 0.58 -5.71 17.15
CA MET A 17 1.31 -4.64 17.80
C MET A 17 0.38 -3.52 18.27
N LEU A 18 -0.60 -3.13 17.43
CA LEU A 18 -1.56 -2.07 17.78
C LEU A 18 -2.43 -2.46 18.97
N LEU A 19 -2.81 -3.74 19.09
CA LEU A 19 -3.57 -4.26 20.22
C LEU A 19 -2.80 -4.21 21.54
N GLN A 20 -1.46 -4.14 21.52
CA GLN A 20 -0.62 -4.02 22.68
C GLN A 20 -0.42 -2.57 23.13
N LEU A 21 -0.85 -1.58 22.34
CA LEU A 21 -0.74 -0.17 22.70
C LEU A 21 -1.83 0.21 23.71
N LYS A 22 -1.46 0.97 24.73
CA LYS A 22 -2.42 1.51 25.71
C LYS A 22 -3.40 2.49 25.10
N SER A 23 -2.97 3.19 24.05
CA SER A 23 -3.77 4.15 23.31
C SER A 23 -3.52 3.91 21.83
N PRO A 24 -4.48 3.37 21.07
CA PRO A 24 -4.32 3.17 19.64
C PRO A 24 -4.21 4.52 18.93
N PRO A 25 -3.32 4.64 17.93
CA PRO A 25 -3.22 5.84 17.13
C PRO A 25 -4.45 5.98 16.21
N GLU A 26 -4.76 7.20 15.83
CA GLU A 26 -5.83 7.52 14.88
C GLU A 26 -5.47 7.06 13.43
N PHE A 27 -4.20 7.05 13.11
CA PHE A 27 -3.69 6.73 11.78
C PHE A 27 -2.40 5.91 11.87
N VAL A 28 -2.26 4.92 11.00
CA VAL A 28 -1.12 4.00 10.98
C VAL A 28 -0.57 3.89 9.56
N ILE A 29 0.73 4.04 9.43
CA ILE A 29 1.43 3.80 8.17
C ILE A 29 2.13 2.45 8.24
N ASN A 30 1.74 1.52 7.37
CA ASN A 30 2.39 0.22 7.22
C ASN A 30 3.56 0.34 6.24
N LEU A 31 4.75 0.63 6.76
CA LEU A 31 5.99 0.61 5.99
C LEU A 31 6.72 -0.71 6.25
N GLN A 32 6.70 -1.59 5.26
CA GLN A 32 7.29 -2.93 5.41
C GLN A 32 8.81 -2.91 5.21
N GLY A 33 9.51 -3.78 5.93
CA GLY A 33 10.97 -3.84 5.94
C GLY A 33 11.59 -4.34 4.63
N ASP A 34 10.81 -4.95 3.74
CA ASP A 34 11.23 -5.35 2.39
C ASP A 34 11.15 -4.21 1.36
N ASN A 35 10.73 -3.02 1.81
CA ASN A 35 10.75 -1.80 1.00
C ASN A 35 11.64 -0.70 1.62
N PRO A 36 12.95 -0.95 1.79
CA PRO A 36 13.87 -0.05 2.50
C PRO A 36 14.13 1.26 1.74
N LEU A 37 13.84 1.28 0.44
CA LEU A 37 14.06 2.45 -0.43
C LEU A 37 12.78 3.25 -0.67
N CYS A 38 11.76 3.08 0.17
CA CYS A 38 10.54 3.89 0.08
C CYS A 38 10.90 5.38 0.24
N PRO A 39 10.64 6.21 -0.79
CA PRO A 39 11.02 7.61 -0.73
C PRO A 39 10.22 8.36 0.36
N PRO A 40 10.87 9.23 1.16
CA PRO A 40 10.19 9.95 2.24
C PRO A 40 8.99 10.79 1.81
N TRP A 41 8.99 11.31 0.58
CA TRP A 41 7.86 12.11 0.06
C TRP A 41 6.58 11.28 -0.14
N ILE A 42 6.68 9.97 -0.35
CA ILE A 42 5.50 9.09 -0.41
C ILE A 42 4.81 9.06 0.96
N ILE A 43 5.58 8.92 2.04
CA ILE A 43 5.06 8.94 3.41
C ILE A 43 4.40 10.29 3.70
N THR A 44 5.07 11.38 3.34
CA THR A 44 4.53 12.74 3.49
C THR A 44 3.23 12.92 2.70
N SER A 45 3.15 12.39 1.48
CA SER A 45 1.94 12.46 0.65
C SER A 45 0.77 11.68 1.27
N ILE A 46 1.02 10.50 1.84
CA ILE A 46 0.01 9.70 2.54
C ILE A 46 -0.53 10.47 3.76
N ILE A 47 0.36 11.07 4.56
CA ILE A 47 -0.03 11.88 5.72
C ILE A 47 -0.88 13.07 5.29
N ASN A 48 -0.46 13.79 4.26
CA ASN A 48 -1.21 14.93 3.74
C ASN A 48 -2.59 14.52 3.20
N SER A 49 -2.67 13.39 2.51
CA SER A 49 -3.96 12.84 2.04
C SER A 49 -4.90 12.52 3.19
N TYR A 50 -4.39 11.92 4.27
CA TYR A 50 -5.17 11.67 5.47
C TYR A 50 -5.65 12.96 6.15
N LEU A 51 -4.79 13.99 6.21
CA LEU A 51 -5.17 15.29 6.80
C LEU A 51 -6.24 16.02 5.99
N LEU A 52 -6.30 15.78 4.67
CA LEU A 52 -7.33 16.33 3.78
C LEU A 52 -8.66 15.57 3.87
N ASP A 53 -8.61 14.26 4.05
CA ASP A 53 -9.79 13.41 4.20
C ASP A 53 -9.60 12.39 5.32
N LYS A 54 -10.01 12.76 6.52
CA LYS A 54 -9.94 11.90 7.71
C LYS A 54 -10.95 10.76 7.71
N HIS A 55 -11.86 10.71 6.75
CA HIS A 55 -12.81 9.62 6.59
C HIS A 55 -12.28 8.49 5.72
N ALA A 56 -11.11 8.69 5.07
CA ALA A 56 -10.46 7.64 4.31
C ALA A 56 -10.02 6.50 5.25
N GLU A 57 -10.57 5.31 5.06
CA GLU A 57 -10.24 4.13 5.87
C GLU A 57 -8.90 3.52 5.47
N VAL A 58 -8.56 3.58 4.18
CA VAL A 58 -7.30 3.07 3.62
C VAL A 58 -6.77 4.06 2.58
N ILE A 59 -5.50 4.42 2.70
CA ILE A 59 -4.79 5.25 1.72
C ILE A 59 -3.59 4.45 1.22
N THR A 60 -3.47 4.30 -0.10
CA THR A 60 -2.34 3.64 -0.74
C THR A 60 -1.78 4.49 -1.87
N PRO A 61 -0.44 4.65 -1.95
CA PRO A 61 0.16 5.36 -3.05
C PRO A 61 0.07 4.53 -4.33
N CYS A 62 -0.22 5.17 -5.44
CA CYS A 62 -0.14 4.58 -6.77
C CYS A 62 0.53 5.54 -7.75
N ILE A 63 1.10 4.99 -8.80
CA ILE A 63 1.70 5.75 -9.90
C ILE A 63 0.89 5.52 -11.17
N ARG A 64 0.77 6.56 -11.96
CA ARG A 64 0.22 6.45 -13.31
C ARG A 64 1.35 6.07 -14.26
N LEU A 65 1.20 4.96 -14.95
CA LEU A 65 2.16 4.52 -15.96
C LEU A 65 1.89 5.23 -17.30
N SER A 66 2.95 5.59 -17.99
CA SER A 66 2.90 5.90 -19.42
C SER A 66 2.62 4.61 -20.23
N TRP A 67 2.30 4.75 -21.51
CA TRP A 67 2.09 3.58 -22.37
C TRP A 67 3.35 2.72 -22.50
N GLU A 68 4.52 3.34 -22.56
CA GLU A 68 5.80 2.65 -22.62
C GLU A 68 6.11 1.88 -21.33
N GLU A 69 5.89 2.50 -20.16
CA GLU A 69 6.05 1.84 -18.86
C GLU A 69 5.04 0.69 -18.68
N LEU A 70 3.82 0.85 -19.21
CA LEU A 70 2.82 -0.21 -19.21
C LEU A 70 3.26 -1.41 -20.02
N GLU A 71 3.84 -1.21 -21.23
CA GLU A 71 4.38 -2.29 -22.06
C GLU A 71 5.53 -3.02 -21.34
N GLN A 72 6.44 -2.28 -20.73
CA GLN A 72 7.53 -2.86 -19.92
C GLN A 72 6.97 -3.66 -18.73
N PHE A 73 5.96 -3.14 -18.07
CA PHE A 73 5.30 -3.82 -16.98
C PHE A 73 4.58 -5.09 -17.45
N GLN A 74 3.91 -5.08 -18.61
CA GLN A 74 3.31 -6.26 -19.21
C GLN A 74 4.34 -7.35 -19.54
N GLN A 75 5.52 -6.95 -20.04
CA GLN A 75 6.61 -7.89 -20.31
C GLN A 75 7.15 -8.49 -19.00
N SER A 76 7.37 -7.68 -17.97
CA SER A 76 7.81 -8.17 -16.66
C SER A 76 6.83 -9.14 -16.02
N LYS A 77 5.53 -8.94 -16.24
CA LYS A 77 4.46 -9.83 -15.77
C LYS A 77 4.48 -11.23 -16.42
N ARG A 78 5.03 -11.37 -17.63
CA ARG A 78 5.22 -12.68 -18.27
C ARG A 78 6.24 -13.53 -17.52
N ILE A 79 7.24 -12.90 -16.91
CA ILE A 79 8.32 -13.56 -16.17
C ILE A 79 7.92 -13.73 -14.70
N SER A 80 7.28 -12.71 -14.12
CA SER A 80 6.88 -12.66 -12.72
C SER A 80 5.41 -12.21 -12.58
N PRO A 81 4.44 -13.12 -12.78
CA PRO A 81 3.01 -12.78 -12.84
C PRO A 81 2.47 -12.11 -11.57
N PHE A 82 3.05 -12.43 -10.43
CA PHE A 82 2.60 -11.93 -9.13
C PHE A 82 3.29 -10.63 -8.67
N SER A 83 4.29 -10.14 -9.44
CA SER A 83 4.94 -8.86 -9.15
C SER A 83 4.02 -7.69 -9.47
N GLY A 84 4.10 -6.62 -8.67
CA GLY A 84 3.30 -5.42 -8.82
C GLY A 84 1.79 -5.66 -8.67
N THR A 85 1.06 -4.62 -8.38
CA THR A 85 -0.40 -4.63 -8.25
C THR A 85 -0.93 -3.44 -9.05
N THR A 86 -1.94 -3.67 -9.88
CA THR A 86 -2.66 -2.60 -10.57
C THR A 86 -3.84 -2.14 -9.73
N ALA A 87 -4.16 -0.85 -9.80
CA ALA A 87 -5.32 -0.27 -9.17
C ALA A 87 -6.23 0.35 -10.24
N ILE A 88 -7.53 0.08 -10.14
CA ILE A 88 -8.57 0.80 -10.88
C ILE A 88 -9.19 1.79 -9.91
N VAL A 89 -9.26 3.04 -10.33
CA VAL A 89 -9.82 4.12 -9.53
C VAL A 89 -10.95 4.81 -10.28
N ASP A 90 -11.88 5.38 -9.54
CA ASP A 90 -12.94 6.22 -10.11
C ASP A 90 -12.43 7.65 -10.40
N LYS A 91 -13.32 8.52 -10.89
CA LYS A 91 -13.01 9.93 -11.16
C LYS A 91 -12.59 10.75 -9.92
N ASN A 92 -12.88 10.26 -8.74
CA ASN A 92 -12.53 10.89 -7.46
C ASN A 92 -11.27 10.27 -6.83
N MET A 93 -10.55 9.43 -7.58
CA MET A 93 -9.39 8.68 -7.10
C MET A 93 -9.72 7.65 -6.01
N GLN A 94 -10.97 7.24 -5.88
CA GLN A 94 -11.35 6.17 -4.98
C GLN A 94 -11.09 4.82 -5.65
N ALA A 95 -10.45 3.92 -4.91
CA ALA A 95 -10.11 2.60 -5.42
C ALA A 95 -11.37 1.75 -5.58
N ILE A 96 -11.55 1.19 -6.79
CA ILE A 96 -12.63 0.26 -7.12
C ILE A 96 -12.13 -1.18 -7.03
N TRP A 97 -10.91 -1.42 -7.50
CA TRP A 97 -10.35 -2.76 -7.60
C TRP A 97 -8.84 -2.76 -7.56
N PHE A 98 -8.28 -3.79 -6.96
CA PHE A 98 -6.85 -4.10 -7.01
C PHE A 98 -6.63 -5.48 -7.62
N SER A 99 -5.68 -5.60 -8.54
CA SER A 99 -5.41 -6.85 -9.23
C SER A 99 -3.92 -7.09 -9.43
N LYS A 100 -3.55 -8.37 -9.42
CA LYS A 100 -2.22 -8.80 -9.89
C LYS A 100 -2.17 -8.87 -11.42
N ASN A 101 -3.31 -8.91 -12.08
CA ASN A 101 -3.40 -8.82 -13.53
C ASN A 101 -3.55 -7.36 -13.97
N ILE A 102 -3.03 -7.04 -15.14
CA ILE A 102 -3.31 -5.77 -15.80
C ILE A 102 -4.72 -5.86 -16.39
N ILE A 103 -5.54 -4.90 -16.04
CA ILE A 103 -6.96 -4.82 -16.45
C ILE A 103 -7.10 -3.69 -17.45
#